data_ced03b29164f77a2b5867639f4c10fe5
#
_entry.id   ced03b29164f77a2b5867639f4c10fe5
#
_cell.length_a   1.000
_cell.length_b   1.000
_cell.length_c   1.000
_cell.angle_alpha   90.00
_cell.angle_beta   90.00
_cell.angle_gamma   90.00
#
_symmetry.space_group_name_H-M   'P 1'
#
loop_
_entity.id
_entity.type
_entity.pdbx_description
1 polymer ?
#
loop_
_entity_poly.entity_id
_entity_poly.type
_entity_poly.pdbx_seq_one_letter_code
_entity_poly.pdbx_strand_id
1 'polypeptide(L)'
;MILLARHGETDDNRPPLRVQGSRDTPLNETGRLQAAELAERVRRENLGELYSSPLSRARATAEVVGAAVGLEPLLDARLVEADRGEWEGRLFADLEREEPAGWAAWQRAGESFRFPGGESLREQMDRVMAALDDVRRASPPALVVCHGGSIRAALCHADSRGLDAFHTWEVPNVALVRL
;
A
#
# COMPACT_ATOMS: atom_id res chain seq x y z
N MET A 1 13.97 9.25 -9.21
CA MET A 1 13.90 8.00 -8.42
C MET A 1 12.78 8.12 -7.41
N ILE A 2 11.87 7.16 -7.38
CA ILE A 2 10.81 7.05 -6.38
C ILE A 2 11.04 5.80 -5.55
N LEU A 3 10.96 5.94 -4.23
CA LEU A 3 10.91 4.84 -3.29
C LEU A 3 9.45 4.67 -2.83
N LEU A 4 8.92 3.46 -2.90
CA LEU A 4 7.63 3.10 -2.32
C LEU A 4 7.87 2.34 -1.01
N ALA A 5 7.18 2.73 0.05
CA ALA A 5 7.21 2.01 1.31
C ALA A 5 5.80 1.59 1.73
N ARG A 6 5.65 0.33 2.18
CA ARG A 6 4.42 -0.11 2.84
C ARG A 6 4.43 0.40 4.29
N HIS A 7 3.26 0.80 4.79
CA HIS A 7 3.07 1.17 6.20
C HIS A 7 3.49 0.05 7.18
N GLY A 8 3.74 0.39 8.42
CA GLY A 8 4.00 -0.54 9.52
C GLY A 8 2.79 -1.43 9.87
N GLU A 9 2.99 -2.39 10.75
CA GLU A 9 1.98 -3.36 11.16
C GLU A 9 0.76 -2.71 11.84
N THR A 10 -0.41 -3.28 11.56
CA THR A 10 -1.67 -2.99 12.25
C THR A 10 -2.25 -4.29 12.80
N ASP A 11 -3.26 -4.22 13.66
CA ASP A 11 -3.89 -5.43 14.18
C ASP A 11 -4.61 -6.27 13.10
N ASP A 12 -5.00 -5.67 11.99
CA ASP A 12 -5.65 -6.39 10.88
C ASP A 12 -4.67 -7.18 10.01
N ASN A 13 -3.39 -6.78 9.94
CA ASN A 13 -2.40 -7.47 9.12
C ASN A 13 -1.41 -8.34 9.90
N ARG A 14 -1.79 -8.75 11.11
CA ARG A 14 -1.20 -9.85 11.86
C ARG A 14 -2.23 -10.98 12.03
N PRO A 15 -1.79 -12.25 12.25
CA PRO A 15 -2.75 -13.35 12.46
C PRO A 15 -3.69 -13.13 13.66
N PRO A 16 -5.01 -13.40 13.50
CA PRO A 16 -5.69 -13.82 12.28
C PRO A 16 -5.90 -12.64 11.32
N LEU A 17 -5.47 -12.80 10.07
CA LEU A 17 -5.48 -11.75 9.05
C LEU A 17 -6.89 -11.28 8.69
N ARG A 18 -7.11 -9.96 8.67
CA ARG A 18 -8.33 -9.32 8.20
C ARG A 18 -8.09 -8.47 6.97
N VAL A 19 -9.11 -8.36 6.16
CA VAL A 19 -9.12 -7.45 5.00
C VAL A 19 -9.21 -6.01 5.50
N GLN A 20 -8.18 -5.21 5.26
CA GLN A 20 -8.19 -3.79 5.63
C GLN A 20 -8.90 -2.92 4.59
N GLY A 21 -8.37 -2.92 3.35
CA GLY A 21 -8.85 -2.03 2.31
C GLY A 21 -8.75 -0.57 2.72
N SER A 22 -9.83 0.18 2.49
CA SER A 22 -9.98 1.60 2.81
C SER A 22 -10.28 1.86 4.31
N ARG A 23 -10.56 0.84 5.10
CA ARG A 23 -10.74 0.99 6.56
C ARG A 23 -9.53 1.65 7.21
N ASP A 24 -9.79 2.56 8.12
CA ASP A 24 -8.74 3.31 8.81
C ASP A 24 -8.32 2.65 10.13
N THR A 25 -7.57 1.54 10.02
CA THR A 25 -6.97 0.83 11.16
C THR A 25 -5.60 1.44 11.47
N PRO A 26 -5.33 1.88 12.71
CA PRO A 26 -4.05 2.52 13.09
C PRO A 26 -2.91 1.51 13.19
N LEU A 27 -1.67 2.02 13.24
CA LEU A 27 -0.50 1.22 13.60
C LEU A 27 -0.65 0.65 15.02
N ASN A 28 -0.25 -0.60 15.19
CA ASN A 28 -0.02 -1.18 16.51
C ASN A 28 1.40 -0.84 17.02
N GLU A 29 1.80 -1.39 18.16
CA GLU A 29 3.11 -1.12 18.75
C GLU A 29 4.25 -1.60 17.84
N THR A 30 4.14 -2.81 17.30
CA THR A 30 5.10 -3.35 16.32
C THR A 30 5.22 -2.44 15.10
N GLY A 31 4.09 -1.96 14.57
CA GLY A 31 4.08 -1.05 13.40
C GLY A 31 4.79 0.27 13.67
N ARG A 32 4.71 0.81 14.88
CA ARG A 32 5.46 2.02 15.27
C ARG A 32 6.97 1.77 15.30
N LEU A 33 7.41 0.61 15.82
CA LEU A 33 8.82 0.23 15.81
C LEU A 33 9.33 0.03 14.38
N GLN A 34 8.54 -0.64 13.54
CA GLN A 34 8.85 -0.81 12.11
C GLN A 34 8.96 0.52 11.37
N ALA A 35 8.11 1.51 11.71
CA ALA A 35 8.22 2.86 11.13
C ALA A 35 9.55 3.54 11.50
N ALA A 36 10.03 3.37 12.73
CA ALA A 36 11.33 3.87 13.16
C ALA A 36 12.49 3.17 12.42
N GLU A 37 12.41 1.86 12.21
CA GLU A 37 13.39 1.11 11.41
C GLU A 37 13.40 1.58 9.95
N LEU A 38 12.22 1.83 9.35
CA LEU A 38 12.13 2.39 8.00
C LEU A 38 12.80 3.75 7.94
N ALA A 39 12.59 4.62 8.93
CA ALA A 39 13.20 5.93 9.00
C ALA A 39 14.74 5.84 8.96
N GLU A 40 15.35 4.93 9.73
CA GLU A 40 16.81 4.72 9.69
C GLU A 40 17.29 4.21 8.32
N ARG A 41 16.52 3.32 7.67
CA ARG A 41 16.88 2.78 6.34
C ARG A 41 16.89 3.86 5.26
N VAL A 42 15.97 4.82 5.30
CA VAL A 42 15.86 5.86 4.27
C VAL A 42 16.66 7.14 4.58
N ARG A 43 17.26 7.23 5.74
CA ARG A 43 18.03 8.42 6.19
C ARG A 43 19.17 8.82 5.21
N ARG A 44 19.71 7.84 4.48
CA ARG A 44 20.81 8.06 3.51
C ARG A 44 20.36 8.27 2.07
N GLU A 45 19.04 8.24 1.81
CA GLU A 45 18.51 8.32 0.45
C GLU A 45 18.41 9.77 -0.08
N ASN A 46 18.81 10.79 0.73
CA ASN A 46 18.75 12.22 0.38
C ASN A 46 17.42 12.62 -0.25
N LEU A 47 16.31 12.25 0.43
CA LEU A 47 14.97 12.50 -0.05
C LEU A 47 14.70 14.01 -0.18
N GLY A 48 14.11 14.42 -1.31
CA GLY A 48 13.64 15.79 -1.52
C GLY A 48 12.20 15.99 -1.09
N GLU A 49 11.37 14.94 -1.21
CA GLU A 49 9.95 14.98 -0.85
C GLU A 49 9.48 13.67 -0.23
N LEU A 50 8.44 13.79 0.60
CA LEU A 50 7.77 12.67 1.27
C LEU A 50 6.27 12.76 1.01
N TYR A 51 5.71 11.72 0.40
CA TYR A 51 4.29 11.59 0.14
C TYR A 51 3.69 10.47 0.98
N SER A 52 2.40 10.57 1.30
CA SER A 52 1.70 9.52 2.03
C SER A 52 0.25 9.38 1.63
N SER A 53 -0.26 8.14 1.68
CA SER A 53 -1.69 7.89 1.81
C SER A 53 -2.22 8.59 3.07
N PRO A 54 -3.44 9.18 3.05
CA PRO A 54 -4.05 9.82 4.22
C PRO A 54 -4.52 8.83 5.29
N LEU A 55 -4.60 7.51 4.99
CA LEU A 55 -5.00 6.51 5.98
C LEU A 55 -4.00 6.48 7.16
N SER A 56 -4.52 6.43 8.39
CA SER A 56 -3.78 6.67 9.64
C SER A 56 -2.50 5.84 9.76
N ARG A 57 -2.53 4.56 9.34
CA ARG A 57 -1.37 3.66 9.34
C ARG A 57 -0.22 4.12 8.43
N ALA A 58 -0.56 4.60 7.22
CA ALA A 58 0.45 5.10 6.27
C ALA A 58 0.94 6.48 6.70
N ARG A 59 0.02 7.35 7.07
CA ARG A 59 0.33 8.70 7.56
C ARG A 59 1.23 8.65 8.79
N ALA A 60 0.90 7.85 9.81
CA ALA A 60 1.72 7.72 11.02
C ALA A 60 3.11 7.14 10.71
N THR A 61 3.22 6.19 9.76
CA THR A 61 4.52 5.70 9.29
C THR A 61 5.32 6.82 8.63
N ALA A 62 4.68 7.63 7.77
CA ALA A 62 5.33 8.74 7.08
C ALA A 62 5.75 9.86 8.04
N GLU A 63 4.95 10.17 9.06
CA GLU A 63 5.28 11.17 10.10
C GLU A 63 6.54 10.78 10.87
N VAL A 64 6.70 9.50 11.24
CA VAL A 64 7.92 8.99 11.89
C VAL A 64 9.13 9.14 10.97
N VAL A 65 9.00 8.78 9.69
CA VAL A 65 10.06 8.96 8.70
C VAL A 65 10.39 10.43 8.51
N GLY A 66 9.36 11.27 8.33
CA GLY A 66 9.50 12.71 8.11
C GLY A 66 10.27 13.40 9.22
N ALA A 67 9.95 13.08 10.48
CA ALA A 67 10.67 13.59 11.65
C ALA A 67 12.18 13.23 11.62
N ALA A 68 12.55 12.06 11.07
CA ALA A 68 13.93 11.60 11.01
C ALA A 68 14.74 12.21 9.86
N VAL A 69 14.06 12.60 8.76
CA VAL A 69 14.72 13.15 7.55
C VAL A 69 14.45 14.64 7.33
N GLY A 70 13.66 15.29 8.20
CA GLY A 70 13.36 16.73 8.12
C GLY A 70 12.34 17.09 7.03
N LEU A 71 11.40 16.21 6.71
CA LEU A 71 10.37 16.42 5.70
C LEU A 71 8.95 16.26 6.29
N GLU A 72 8.01 17.10 5.84
CA GLU A 72 6.60 16.94 6.16
C GLU A 72 5.90 16.07 5.09
N PRO A 73 5.09 15.08 5.48
CA PRO A 73 4.38 14.24 4.52
C PRO A 73 3.29 15.02 3.77
N LEU A 74 3.36 15.00 2.44
CA LEU A 74 2.32 15.48 1.55
C LEU A 74 1.27 14.36 1.35
N LEU A 75 0.03 14.60 1.74
CA LEU A 75 -1.03 13.61 1.67
C LEU A 75 -1.68 13.59 0.30
N ASP A 76 -1.82 12.39 -0.31
CA ASP A 76 -2.51 12.20 -1.57
C ASP A 76 -3.55 11.06 -1.46
N ALA A 77 -4.83 11.40 -1.65
CA ALA A 77 -5.93 10.45 -1.57
C ALA A 77 -5.86 9.33 -2.63
N ARG A 78 -5.16 9.55 -3.74
CA ARG A 78 -4.95 8.53 -4.78
C ARG A 78 -4.04 7.38 -4.32
N LEU A 79 -3.31 7.56 -3.21
CA LEU A 79 -2.40 6.55 -2.64
C LEU A 79 -3.08 5.60 -1.65
N VAL A 80 -4.39 5.74 -1.36
CA VAL A 80 -5.13 4.86 -0.44
C VAL A 80 -5.11 3.41 -0.94
N GLU A 81 -5.30 2.46 -0.01
CA GLU A 81 -5.48 1.05 -0.38
C GLU A 81 -6.79 0.87 -1.14
N ALA A 82 -6.91 -0.22 -1.93
CA ALA A 82 -8.15 -0.50 -2.63
C ALA A 82 -9.35 -0.49 -1.68
N ASP A 83 -10.44 0.14 -2.09
CA ASP A 83 -11.74 -0.09 -1.48
C ASP A 83 -12.13 -1.55 -1.74
N ARG A 84 -12.15 -2.36 -0.69
CA ARG A 84 -12.46 -3.78 -0.76
C ARG A 84 -13.92 -4.09 -0.47
N GLY A 85 -14.73 -3.04 -0.33
CA GLY A 85 -16.18 -3.11 -0.22
C GLY A 85 -16.65 -4.07 0.88
N GLU A 86 -17.49 -5.03 0.52
CA GLU A 86 -18.12 -5.99 1.44
C GLU A 86 -17.12 -6.92 2.15
N TRP A 87 -15.87 -6.98 1.69
CA TRP A 87 -14.84 -7.81 2.32
C TRP A 87 -14.13 -7.11 3.47
N GLU A 88 -14.24 -5.78 3.58
CA GLU A 88 -13.52 -5.04 4.61
C GLU A 88 -13.90 -5.47 6.03
N GLY A 89 -12.88 -5.72 6.85
CA GLY A 89 -13.01 -6.19 8.24
C GLY A 89 -13.25 -7.68 8.41
N ARG A 90 -13.53 -8.43 7.34
CA ARG A 90 -13.71 -9.89 7.41
C ARG A 90 -12.35 -10.60 7.50
N LEU A 91 -12.34 -11.77 8.11
CA LEU A 91 -11.16 -12.63 8.11
C LEU A 91 -10.93 -13.23 6.72
N PHE A 92 -9.68 -13.32 6.27
CA PHE A 92 -9.37 -14.00 5.02
C PHE A 92 -9.84 -15.47 5.02
N ALA A 93 -9.70 -16.17 6.16
CA ALA A 93 -10.16 -17.54 6.30
C ALA A 93 -11.70 -17.70 6.18
N ASP A 94 -12.46 -16.68 6.60
CA ASP A 94 -13.91 -16.69 6.44
C ASP A 94 -14.30 -16.45 4.98
N LEU A 95 -13.62 -15.55 4.28
CA LEU A 95 -13.85 -15.32 2.85
C LEU A 95 -13.60 -16.57 2.01
N GLU A 96 -12.49 -17.27 2.26
CA GLU A 96 -12.16 -18.51 1.58
C GLU A 96 -13.23 -19.58 1.77
N ARG A 97 -13.79 -19.68 2.99
CA ARG A 97 -14.83 -20.66 3.32
C ARG A 97 -16.21 -20.28 2.80
N GLU A 98 -16.58 -19.00 2.91
CA GLU A 98 -17.95 -18.52 2.70
C GLU A 98 -18.19 -18.02 1.27
N GLU A 99 -17.13 -17.56 0.61
CA GLU A 99 -17.17 -17.01 -0.75
C GLU A 99 -16.09 -17.65 -1.67
N PRO A 100 -16.08 -18.99 -1.81
CA PRO A 100 -14.97 -19.68 -2.48
C PRO A 100 -14.78 -19.26 -3.94
N ALA A 101 -15.84 -18.89 -4.66
CA ALA A 101 -15.73 -18.39 -6.04
C ALA A 101 -15.10 -16.99 -6.11
N GLY A 102 -15.51 -16.07 -5.22
CA GLY A 102 -14.93 -14.74 -5.10
C GLY A 102 -13.47 -14.80 -4.65
N TRP A 103 -13.18 -15.64 -3.67
CA TRP A 103 -11.83 -15.90 -3.20
C TRP A 103 -10.92 -16.44 -4.32
N ALA A 104 -11.39 -17.46 -5.07
CA ALA A 104 -10.62 -18.00 -6.21
C ALA A 104 -10.41 -16.95 -7.31
N ALA A 105 -11.37 -16.06 -7.56
CA ALA A 105 -11.20 -14.94 -8.49
C ALA A 105 -10.13 -13.95 -7.98
N TRP A 106 -10.15 -13.62 -6.70
CA TRP A 106 -9.13 -12.80 -6.06
C TRP A 106 -7.73 -13.40 -6.17
N GLN A 107 -7.59 -14.70 -5.91
CA GLN A 107 -6.29 -15.40 -6.03
C GLN A 107 -5.72 -15.38 -7.45
N ARG A 108 -6.58 -15.32 -8.47
CA ARG A 108 -6.14 -15.14 -9.87
C ARG A 108 -5.79 -13.69 -10.17
N ALA A 109 -6.41 -12.74 -9.46
CA ALA A 109 -6.34 -11.31 -9.76
C ALA A 109 -6.69 -10.95 -11.22
N GLY A 110 -5.96 -10.04 -11.86
CA GLY A 110 -6.12 -9.68 -13.27
C GLY A 110 -7.00 -8.46 -13.51
N GLU A 111 -7.07 -8.05 -14.76
CA GLU A 111 -7.76 -6.83 -15.22
C GLU A 111 -9.26 -6.78 -14.89
N SER A 112 -9.91 -7.95 -14.89
CA SER A 112 -11.36 -8.04 -14.67
C SER A 112 -11.76 -8.17 -13.19
N PHE A 113 -10.79 -8.33 -12.27
CA PHE A 113 -11.13 -8.51 -10.87
C PHE A 113 -11.63 -7.21 -10.23
N ARG A 114 -12.77 -7.30 -9.55
CA ARG A 114 -13.37 -6.23 -8.73
C ARG A 114 -13.79 -6.78 -7.38
N PHE A 115 -13.50 -6.04 -6.32
CA PHE A 115 -14.03 -6.36 -4.99
C PHE A 115 -15.55 -6.16 -4.95
N PRO A 116 -16.33 -7.05 -4.32
CA PRO A 116 -17.78 -6.89 -4.17
C PRO A 116 -18.13 -5.57 -3.48
N GLY A 117 -18.91 -4.72 -4.16
CA GLY A 117 -19.23 -3.39 -3.64
C GLY A 117 -18.06 -2.40 -3.55
N GLY A 118 -16.90 -2.74 -4.10
CA GLY A 118 -15.69 -1.96 -3.99
C GLY A 118 -15.02 -1.65 -5.34
N GLU A 119 -13.73 -1.38 -5.29
CA GLU A 119 -12.88 -0.98 -6.40
C GLU A 119 -12.38 -2.19 -7.19
N SER A 120 -12.09 -2.03 -8.48
CA SER A 120 -11.32 -3.01 -9.25
C SER A 120 -9.82 -2.80 -9.05
N LEU A 121 -9.02 -3.84 -9.32
CA LEU A 121 -7.55 -3.70 -9.34
C LEU A 121 -7.09 -2.70 -10.40
N ARG A 122 -7.81 -2.61 -11.51
CA ARG A 122 -7.50 -1.65 -12.58
C ARG A 122 -7.72 -0.21 -12.12
N GLU A 123 -8.84 0.10 -11.51
CA GLU A 123 -9.11 1.44 -10.96
C GLU A 123 -8.07 1.84 -9.91
N GLN A 124 -7.70 0.91 -9.01
CA GLN A 124 -6.61 1.14 -8.05
C GLN A 124 -5.29 1.45 -8.76
N MET A 125 -4.92 0.65 -9.76
CA MET A 125 -3.67 0.86 -10.50
C MET A 125 -3.66 2.21 -11.19
N ASP A 126 -4.75 2.58 -11.88
CA ASP A 126 -4.83 3.82 -12.65
C ASP A 126 -4.66 5.06 -11.74
N ARG A 127 -5.34 5.11 -10.57
CA ARG A 127 -5.21 6.24 -9.64
C ARG A 127 -3.83 6.30 -8.96
N VAL A 128 -3.27 5.13 -8.59
CA VAL A 128 -1.92 5.07 -7.98
C VAL A 128 -0.88 5.55 -8.98
N MET A 129 -0.95 5.09 -10.24
CA MET A 129 -0.01 5.51 -11.27
C MET A 129 -0.12 6.99 -11.58
N ALA A 130 -1.34 7.56 -11.62
CA ALA A 130 -1.53 9.00 -11.77
C ALA A 130 -0.86 9.80 -10.65
N ALA A 131 -0.93 9.33 -9.39
CA ALA A 131 -0.23 9.96 -8.28
C ALA A 131 1.31 9.86 -8.45
N LEU A 132 1.81 8.68 -8.80
CA LEU A 132 3.26 8.47 -8.98
C LEU A 132 3.83 9.25 -10.17
N ASP A 133 3.06 9.49 -11.22
CA ASP A 133 3.47 10.34 -12.34
C ASP A 133 3.58 11.81 -11.92
N ASP A 134 2.71 12.29 -11.03
CA ASP A 134 2.85 13.62 -10.44
C ASP A 134 4.11 13.72 -9.56
N VAL A 135 4.35 12.73 -8.72
CA VAL A 135 5.58 12.66 -7.89
C VAL A 135 6.84 12.65 -8.74
N ARG A 136 6.86 11.92 -9.89
CA ARG A 136 8.00 11.91 -10.81
C ARG A 136 8.29 13.29 -11.40
N ARG A 137 7.26 14.10 -11.61
CA ARG A 137 7.40 15.45 -12.19
C ARG A 137 7.82 16.50 -11.16
N ALA A 138 7.58 16.25 -9.88
CA ALA A 138 7.84 17.24 -8.83
C ALA A 138 9.33 17.35 -8.48
N SER A 139 9.89 16.51 -7.62
CA SER A 139 11.27 16.66 -7.17
C SER A 139 11.85 15.33 -6.66
N PRO A 140 12.24 14.41 -7.55
CA PRO A 140 12.94 13.21 -7.09
C PRO A 140 14.33 13.54 -6.51
N PRO A 141 14.86 12.75 -5.55
CA PRO A 141 14.29 11.50 -5.03
C PRO A 141 13.15 11.73 -4.03
N ALA A 142 12.09 10.94 -4.15
CA ALA A 142 10.92 11.02 -3.28
C ALA A 142 10.62 9.67 -2.62
N LEU A 143 10.09 9.69 -1.40
CA LEU A 143 9.51 8.53 -0.73
C LEU A 143 7.98 8.65 -0.73
N VAL A 144 7.31 7.57 -1.07
CA VAL A 144 5.84 7.44 -1.02
C VAL A 144 5.47 6.33 -0.05
N VAL A 145 4.85 6.67 1.07
CA VAL A 145 4.36 5.70 2.05
C VAL A 145 2.91 5.35 1.74
N CYS A 146 2.65 4.10 1.41
CA CYS A 146 1.34 3.63 1.01
C CYS A 146 1.06 2.19 1.47
N HIS A 147 0.40 1.37 0.67
CA HIS A 147 -0.15 0.08 1.05
C HIS A 147 0.35 -1.05 0.16
N GLY A 148 0.19 -2.30 0.64
CA GLY A 148 0.64 -3.48 -0.09
C GLY A 148 0.00 -3.63 -1.47
N GLY A 149 -1.31 -3.37 -1.57
CA GLY A 149 -2.03 -3.41 -2.85
C GLY A 149 -1.60 -2.29 -3.80
N SER A 150 -1.41 -1.07 -3.28
CA SER A 150 -0.94 0.07 -4.09
C SER A 150 0.46 -0.16 -4.65
N ILE A 151 1.38 -0.75 -3.86
CA ILE A 151 2.74 -1.10 -4.33
C ILE A 151 2.67 -2.20 -5.38
N ARG A 152 1.87 -3.27 -5.15
CA ARG A 152 1.68 -4.33 -6.14
C ARG A 152 1.12 -3.80 -7.45
N ALA A 153 0.13 -2.90 -7.39
CA ALA A 153 -0.43 -2.26 -8.58
C ALA A 153 0.63 -1.50 -9.38
N ALA A 154 1.50 -0.74 -8.70
CA ALA A 154 2.60 -0.03 -9.36
C ALA A 154 3.63 -0.99 -9.99
N LEU A 155 3.95 -2.10 -9.32
CA LEU A 155 4.84 -3.13 -9.86
C LEU A 155 4.22 -3.85 -11.06
N CYS A 156 2.93 -4.16 -11.00
CA CYS A 156 2.18 -4.74 -12.11
C CYS A 156 2.13 -3.83 -13.35
N HIS A 157 2.09 -2.51 -13.16
CA HIS A 157 2.13 -1.57 -14.28
C HIS A 157 3.42 -1.68 -15.11
N ALA A 158 4.53 -2.02 -14.48
CA ALA A 158 5.83 -2.22 -15.14
C ALA A 158 6.07 -3.67 -15.60
N ASP A 159 5.24 -4.62 -15.16
CA ASP A 159 5.36 -6.05 -15.52
C ASP A 159 4.60 -6.35 -16.81
N SER A 160 5.22 -7.11 -17.73
CA SER A 160 4.57 -7.50 -18.99
C SER A 160 3.30 -8.34 -18.83
N ARG A 161 3.10 -8.97 -17.66
CA ARG A 161 1.90 -9.72 -17.29
C ARG A 161 0.78 -8.82 -16.76
N GLY A 162 1.06 -7.54 -16.52
CA GLY A 162 0.08 -6.62 -15.93
C GLY A 162 -0.45 -7.11 -14.58
N LEU A 163 -1.73 -6.91 -14.33
CA LEU A 163 -2.40 -7.29 -13.07
C LEU A 163 -2.45 -8.79 -12.80
N ASP A 164 -2.16 -9.65 -13.77
CA ASP A 164 -2.02 -11.10 -13.54
C ASP A 164 -0.79 -11.41 -12.66
N ALA A 165 0.17 -10.49 -12.55
CA ALA A 165 1.31 -10.61 -11.65
C ALA A 165 1.05 -10.17 -10.20
N PHE A 166 -0.15 -9.68 -9.87
CA PHE A 166 -0.44 -9.00 -8.60
C PHE A 166 -0.04 -9.79 -7.34
N HIS A 167 -0.27 -11.09 -7.32
CA HIS A 167 0.07 -11.96 -6.20
C HIS A 167 1.49 -12.52 -6.24
N THR A 168 2.27 -12.27 -7.29
CA THR A 168 3.66 -12.72 -7.36
C THR A 168 4.61 -11.82 -6.55
N TRP A 169 4.17 -10.62 -6.17
CA TRP A 169 4.97 -9.67 -5.42
C TRP A 169 4.73 -9.79 -3.92
N GLU A 170 5.77 -10.11 -3.18
CA GLU A 170 5.74 -10.03 -1.71
C GLU A 170 6.05 -8.61 -1.26
N VAL A 171 5.12 -8.02 -0.50
CA VAL A 171 5.24 -6.66 0.03
C VAL A 171 4.95 -6.70 1.54
N PRO A 172 5.90 -7.14 2.38
CA PRO A 172 5.75 -7.15 3.84
C PRO A 172 5.64 -5.72 4.40
N ASN A 173 5.24 -5.57 5.67
CA ASN A 173 5.24 -4.27 6.34
C ASN A 173 6.62 -3.63 6.24
N VAL A 174 6.67 -2.32 6.05
CA VAL A 174 7.88 -1.51 5.80
C VAL A 174 8.78 -2.02 4.67
N ALA A 175 8.23 -2.82 3.74
CA ALA A 175 8.92 -3.11 2.49
C ALA A 175 9.27 -1.79 1.79
N LEU A 176 10.46 -1.74 1.23
CA LEU A 176 10.97 -0.58 0.47
C LEU A 176 11.28 -1.04 -0.96
N VAL A 177 10.57 -0.46 -1.91
CA VAL A 177 10.66 -0.80 -3.35
C VAL A 177 11.13 0.43 -4.11
N ARG A 178 12.07 0.25 -5.03
CA ARG A 178 12.59 1.31 -5.90
C ARG A 178 11.93 1.20 -7.30
N LEU A 179 11.35 2.31 -7.77
CA LEU A 179 10.80 2.47 -9.12
C LEU A 179 11.67 3.35 -10.00
#